data_f5e0e2946779ff3f5004d414380e59b8
#
_entry.id   f5e0e2946779ff3f5004d414380e59b8
#
_cell.length_a   1.000
_cell.length_b   1.000
_cell.length_c   1.000
_cell.angle_alpha   90.00
_cell.angle_beta   90.00
_cell.angle_gamma   90.00
#
_symmetry.space_group_name_H-M   'P 1'
#
loop_
_entity.id
_entity.type
_entity.pdbx_description
1 polymer ?
#
loop_
_entity_poly.entity_id
_entity_poly.type
_entity_poly.pdbx_seq_one_letter_code
_entity_poly.pdbx_strand_id
1 'polypeptide(L)'
;MTTDLKLLDGAMGSEFIRRGEILPPHTWSADVNLTNPDLLYGIHQEYVNAGVDYLTTNTFRTTPRAYQKTGLSYKEAHSTAKISMHNAVQMARKASNDLSLIHI
;
A
#
# COMPACT_ATOMS: atom_id res chain seq x y z
N MET A 1 9.97 9.04 -32.64
CA MET A 1 10.80 8.42 -31.61
C MET A 1 9.93 7.91 -30.49
N THR A 2 9.99 6.66 -30.26
CA THR A 2 9.28 6.06 -29.11
C THR A 2 10.12 6.22 -27.87
N THR A 3 9.50 6.59 -26.78
CA THR A 3 10.19 6.63 -25.49
C THR A 3 9.73 5.43 -24.69
N ASP A 4 10.68 4.77 -24.03
CA ASP A 4 10.38 3.67 -23.13
C ASP A 4 10.17 4.14 -21.70
N LEU A 5 9.84 5.43 -21.54
CA LEU A 5 9.57 6.00 -20.23
C LEU A 5 8.33 5.36 -19.63
N LYS A 6 8.48 4.90 -18.40
CA LYS A 6 7.40 4.36 -17.62
C LYS A 6 7.13 5.27 -16.44
N LEU A 7 5.86 5.50 -16.13
CA LEU A 7 5.46 6.32 -15.01
C LEU A 7 5.17 5.45 -13.80
N LEU A 8 5.82 5.76 -12.69
CA LEU A 8 5.55 5.16 -11.41
C LEU A 8 4.53 6.03 -10.67
N ASP A 9 3.75 5.42 -9.79
CA ASP A 9 2.84 6.18 -8.94
C ASP A 9 3.60 7.03 -7.90
N GLY A 10 2.86 7.87 -7.18
CA GLY A 10 3.43 8.78 -6.19
C GLY A 10 3.45 8.20 -4.78
N ALA A 11 3.83 9.04 -3.82
CA ALA A 11 3.93 8.67 -2.42
C ALA A 11 2.56 8.33 -1.82
N MET A 12 2.48 7.17 -1.18
CA MET A 12 1.23 6.68 -0.59
C MET A 12 0.97 7.31 0.78
N GLY A 13 1.99 7.38 1.64
CA GLY A 13 1.84 7.92 2.98
C GLY A 13 1.35 9.36 2.99
N SER A 14 1.90 10.20 2.12
CA SER A 14 1.49 11.60 1.99
C SER A 14 0.02 11.72 1.56
N GLU A 15 -0.44 10.84 0.67
CA GLU A 15 -1.83 10.82 0.24
C GLU A 15 -2.78 10.45 1.37
N PHE A 16 -2.40 9.50 2.22
CA PHE A 16 -3.21 9.14 3.39
C PHE A 16 -3.36 10.32 4.35
N ILE A 17 -2.26 11.00 4.64
CA ILE A 17 -2.27 12.17 5.53
C ILE A 17 -3.13 13.28 4.94
N ARG A 18 -3.00 13.55 3.66
CA ARG A 18 -3.79 14.57 2.97
C ARG A 18 -5.29 14.28 3.05
N ARG A 19 -5.67 13.00 3.11
CA ARG A 19 -7.07 12.58 3.20
C ARG A 19 -7.56 12.38 4.62
N GLY A 20 -6.78 12.83 5.62
CA GLY A 20 -7.19 12.83 7.02
C GLY A 20 -6.85 11.61 7.83
N GLU A 21 -6.04 10.69 7.26
CA GLU A 21 -5.59 9.53 8.02
C GLU A 21 -4.48 9.91 8.99
N ILE A 22 -4.50 9.29 10.17
CA ILE A 22 -3.44 9.42 11.16
C ILE A 22 -2.59 8.15 11.10
N LEU A 23 -1.31 8.30 10.80
CA LEU A 23 -0.42 7.15 10.61
C LEU A 23 0.33 6.83 11.91
N PRO A 24 0.21 5.59 12.43
CA PRO A 24 0.95 5.19 13.62
C PRO A 24 2.47 5.22 13.39
N PRO A 25 3.28 5.52 14.45
CA PRO A 25 4.72 5.67 14.27
C PRO A 25 5.45 4.39 13.85
N HIS A 26 4.97 3.22 14.24
CA HIS A 26 5.68 1.97 13.97
C HIS A 26 5.30 1.31 12.66
N THR A 27 4.05 1.40 12.27
CA THR A 27 3.55 0.77 11.05
C THR A 27 3.37 1.75 9.91
N TRP A 28 3.28 3.05 10.23
CA TRP A 28 3.13 4.11 9.24
C TRP A 28 1.96 3.80 8.31
N SER A 29 2.15 3.94 6.99
CA SER A 29 1.08 3.70 6.02
C SER A 29 0.59 2.25 5.96
N ALA A 30 1.34 1.29 6.50
CA ALA A 30 0.92 -0.10 6.53
C ALA A 30 -0.37 -0.31 7.33
N ASP A 31 -0.64 0.55 8.32
CA ASP A 31 -1.86 0.47 9.12
C ASP A 31 -3.12 0.59 8.26
N VAL A 32 -3.08 1.40 7.21
CA VAL A 32 -4.22 1.61 6.32
C VAL A 32 -4.63 0.32 5.60
N ASN A 33 -3.71 -0.60 5.38
CA ASN A 33 -4.03 -1.91 4.80
C ASN A 33 -5.05 -2.67 5.63
N LEU A 34 -5.06 -2.43 6.94
CA LEU A 34 -5.95 -3.11 7.88
C LEU A 34 -7.17 -2.26 8.22
N THR A 35 -6.99 -0.95 8.40
CA THR A 35 -8.05 -0.07 8.88
C THR A 35 -8.92 0.47 7.77
N ASN A 36 -8.35 0.70 6.59
CA ASN A 36 -9.10 1.29 5.49
C ASN A 36 -8.57 0.85 4.12
N PRO A 37 -8.65 -0.44 3.78
CA PRO A 37 -8.17 -0.93 2.49
C PRO A 37 -8.92 -0.31 1.30
N ASP A 38 -10.17 0.12 1.48
CA ASP A 38 -10.93 0.77 0.43
C ASP A 38 -10.31 2.11 0.04
N LEU A 39 -9.77 2.86 0.99
CA LEU A 39 -9.05 4.09 0.71
C LEU A 39 -7.79 3.81 -0.10
N LEU A 40 -7.05 2.78 0.28
CA LEU A 40 -5.87 2.34 -0.46
C LEU A 40 -6.22 1.99 -1.91
N TYR A 41 -7.28 1.23 -2.11
CA TYR A 41 -7.76 0.88 -3.43
C TYR A 41 -8.11 2.14 -4.24
N GLY A 42 -8.82 3.09 -3.62
CA GLY A 42 -9.22 4.33 -4.27
C GLY A 42 -8.03 5.17 -4.74
N ILE A 43 -6.97 5.23 -3.92
CA ILE A 43 -5.76 5.96 -4.28
C ILE A 43 -5.04 5.27 -5.45
N HIS A 44 -4.92 3.95 -5.42
CA HIS A 44 -4.35 3.20 -6.54
C HIS A 44 -5.16 3.46 -7.82
N GLN A 45 -6.47 3.46 -7.74
CA GLN A 45 -7.32 3.75 -8.90
C GLN A 45 -7.09 5.14 -9.46
N GLU A 46 -6.92 6.13 -8.61
CA GLU A 46 -6.65 7.49 -9.06
C GLU A 46 -5.32 7.57 -9.82
N TYR A 47 -4.29 6.85 -9.34
CA TYR A 47 -3.03 6.79 -10.07
C TYR A 47 -3.16 6.07 -11.41
N VAL A 48 -3.92 4.98 -11.45
CA VAL A 48 -4.21 4.28 -12.70
C VAL A 48 -4.92 5.21 -13.69
N ASN A 49 -5.93 5.93 -13.22
CA ASN A 49 -6.67 6.87 -14.05
C ASN A 49 -5.81 8.04 -14.53
N ALA A 50 -4.79 8.39 -13.77
CA ALA A 50 -3.82 9.43 -14.16
C ALA A 50 -2.81 8.95 -15.20
N GLY A 51 -2.78 7.66 -15.52
CA GLY A 51 -1.94 7.12 -16.57
C GLY A 51 -0.61 6.55 -16.15
N VAL A 52 -0.44 6.17 -14.87
CA VAL A 52 0.80 5.52 -14.44
C VAL A 52 0.93 4.13 -15.05
N ASP A 53 2.16 3.70 -15.28
CA ASP A 53 2.45 2.38 -15.84
C ASP A 53 2.68 1.33 -14.76
N TYR A 54 3.11 1.76 -13.56
CA TYR A 54 3.42 0.89 -12.44
C TYR A 54 2.75 1.40 -11.18
N LEU A 55 2.24 0.48 -10.37
CA LEU A 55 1.79 0.77 -9.02
C LEU A 55 2.78 0.19 -8.02
N THR A 56 3.07 0.95 -6.97
CA THR A 56 3.85 0.45 -5.83
C THR A 56 2.88 -0.07 -4.77
N THR A 57 3.05 -1.31 -4.35
CA THR A 57 2.21 -1.87 -3.30
C THR A 57 2.52 -1.20 -1.96
N ASN A 58 1.50 -1.07 -1.10
CA ASN A 58 1.66 -0.44 0.21
C ASN A 58 2.23 -1.45 1.22
N THR A 59 3.42 -1.98 0.92
CA THR A 59 4.06 -3.03 1.73
C THR A 59 5.17 -2.54 2.65
N PHE A 60 5.44 -1.24 2.67
CA PHE A 60 6.42 -0.66 3.59
C PHE A 60 5.97 -0.87 5.03
N ARG A 61 6.87 -1.39 5.85
CA ARG A 61 6.61 -1.69 7.27
C ARG A 61 5.50 -2.72 7.52
N THR A 62 5.28 -3.64 6.60
CA THR A 62 4.34 -4.76 6.79
C THR A 62 5.01 -5.97 7.45
N THR A 63 6.15 -5.79 8.09
CA THR A 63 6.90 -6.88 8.72
C THR A 63 6.32 -7.22 10.09
N PRO A 64 6.50 -8.47 10.56
CA PRO A 64 6.11 -8.84 11.93
C PRO A 64 6.75 -7.95 12.99
N ARG A 65 8.01 -7.56 12.77
CA ARG A 65 8.73 -6.69 13.71
C ARG A 65 8.04 -5.34 13.89
N ALA A 66 7.55 -4.74 12.80
CA ALA A 66 6.83 -3.47 12.86
C ALA A 66 5.57 -3.60 13.71
N TYR A 67 4.82 -4.67 13.52
CA TYR A 67 3.59 -4.91 14.26
C TYR A 67 3.85 -5.31 15.71
N GLN A 68 4.96 -5.98 16.01
CA GLN A 68 5.35 -6.24 17.41
C GLN A 68 5.55 -4.95 18.19
N LYS A 69 6.10 -3.93 17.56
CA LYS A 69 6.32 -2.63 18.20
C LYS A 69 5.03 -1.92 18.59
N THR A 70 3.89 -2.35 18.03
CA THR A 70 2.58 -1.80 18.40
C THR A 70 1.99 -2.45 19.65
N GLY A 71 2.69 -3.44 20.23
CA GLY A 71 2.26 -4.12 21.44
C GLY A 71 1.72 -5.53 21.22
N LEU A 72 1.73 -6.02 19.97
CA LEU A 72 1.26 -7.37 19.67
C LEU A 72 2.32 -8.41 20.05
N SER A 73 1.87 -9.61 20.42
CA SER A 73 2.77 -10.75 20.60
C SER A 73 3.42 -11.11 19.25
N TYR A 74 4.49 -11.90 19.28
CA TYR A 74 5.16 -12.34 18.06
C TYR A 74 4.18 -13.05 17.12
N LYS A 75 3.38 -13.96 17.66
CA LYS A 75 2.42 -14.73 16.87
C LYS A 75 1.35 -13.84 16.24
N GLU A 76 0.80 -12.91 17.03
CA GLU A 76 -0.22 -11.97 16.55
C GLU A 76 0.37 -11.02 15.51
N ALA A 77 1.58 -10.53 15.74
CA ALA A 77 2.25 -9.63 14.83
C ALA A 77 2.55 -10.31 13.49
N HIS A 78 2.93 -11.57 13.51
CA HIS A 78 3.20 -12.36 12.32
C HIS A 78 1.93 -12.53 11.48
N SER A 79 0.82 -12.88 12.11
CA SER A 79 -0.48 -13.02 11.44
C SER A 79 -0.96 -11.69 10.88
N THR A 80 -0.83 -10.61 11.65
CA THR A 80 -1.25 -9.27 11.26
C THR A 80 -0.44 -8.76 10.06
N ALA A 81 0.87 -8.96 10.08
CA ALA A 81 1.76 -8.58 8.98
C ALA A 81 1.37 -9.31 7.68
N LYS A 82 1.03 -10.58 7.79
CA LYS A 82 0.62 -11.40 6.66
C LYS A 82 -0.67 -10.88 6.04
N ILE A 83 -1.66 -10.55 6.86
CA ILE A 83 -2.93 -9.99 6.39
C ILE A 83 -2.70 -8.61 5.76
N SER A 84 -1.90 -7.76 6.40
CA SER A 84 -1.60 -6.43 5.90
C SER A 84 -0.94 -6.49 4.52
N MET A 85 0.07 -7.34 4.36
CA MET A 85 0.76 -7.52 3.08
C MET A 85 -0.19 -8.06 2.02
N HIS A 86 -1.03 -9.04 2.38
CA HIS A 86 -2.00 -9.60 1.45
C HIS A 86 -2.97 -8.51 0.96
N ASN A 87 -3.50 -7.71 1.88
CA ASN A 87 -4.42 -6.62 1.52
C ASN A 87 -3.74 -5.59 0.64
N ALA A 88 -2.48 -5.23 0.94
CA ALA A 88 -1.74 -4.27 0.14
C ALA A 88 -1.61 -4.73 -1.31
N VAL A 89 -1.24 -5.99 -1.51
CA VAL A 89 -1.09 -6.56 -2.85
C VAL A 89 -2.43 -6.67 -3.56
N GLN A 90 -3.47 -7.12 -2.85
CA GLN A 90 -4.80 -7.30 -3.44
C GLN A 90 -5.40 -5.95 -3.91
N MET A 91 -5.24 -4.90 -3.13
CA MET A 91 -5.76 -3.59 -3.51
C MET A 91 -5.03 -3.04 -4.74
N ALA A 92 -3.72 -3.24 -4.83
CA ALA A 92 -2.96 -2.84 -6.01
C ALA A 92 -3.37 -3.66 -7.25
N ARG A 93 -3.52 -4.96 -7.10
CA ARG A 93 -3.96 -5.84 -8.20
C ARG A 93 -5.35 -5.48 -8.69
N LYS A 94 -6.26 -5.23 -7.77
CA LYS A 94 -7.64 -4.88 -8.10
C LYS A 94 -7.69 -3.56 -8.87
N ALA A 95 -6.90 -2.57 -8.45
CA ALA A 95 -6.84 -1.28 -9.12
C ALA A 95 -6.13 -1.37 -10.48
N SER A 96 -5.16 -2.28 -10.60
CA SER A 96 -4.33 -2.41 -11.80
C SER A 96 -4.85 -3.46 -12.77
N ASN A 97 -6.15 -3.71 -12.77
CA ASN A 97 -6.73 -4.77 -13.58
C ASN A 97 -6.28 -4.72 -15.05
N ASP A 98 -6.08 -3.52 -15.58
CA ASP A 98 -5.62 -3.30 -16.95
C ASP A 98 -4.13 -2.97 -17.04
N LEU A 99 -3.41 -2.97 -15.94
CA LEU A 99 -1.96 -2.76 -15.92
C LEU A 99 -1.26 -4.10 -15.84
N SER A 100 -0.18 -4.24 -16.61
CA SER A 100 0.59 -5.48 -16.61
C SER A 100 1.63 -5.56 -15.52
N LEU A 101 1.95 -4.43 -14.85
CA LEU A 101 3.10 -4.35 -13.96
C LEU A 101 2.73 -3.76 -12.60
N ILE A 102 3.12 -4.46 -11.54
CA ILE A 102 3.00 -4.01 -10.16
C ILE A 102 4.38 -4.08 -9.53
N HIS A 103 4.79 -2.98 -8.89
CA HIS A 103 6.04 -2.92 -8.16
C HIS A 103 5.79 -3.19 -6.68
N ILE A 104 6.58 -4.06 -6.10
CA ILE A 104 6.48 -4.43 -4.69
C ILE A 104 7.59 -3.79 -3.88
#